data_eea1cc52fec306d31c9209ba2d2e5c7b
#
_entry.id   eea1cc52fec306d31c9209ba2d2e5c7b
#
_cell.length_a   1.000
_cell.length_b   1.000
_cell.length_c   1.000
_cell.angle_alpha   90.00
_cell.angle_beta   90.00
_cell.angle_gamma   90.00
#
_symmetry.space_group_name_H-M   'P 1'
#
loop_
_entity.id
_entity.type
_entity.pdbx_description
1 polymer ?
#
loop_
_entity_poly.entity_id
_entity_poly.type
_entity_poly.pdbx_seq_one_letter_code
_entity_poly.pdbx_strand_id
1 'polypeptide(L)'
;MILLDGSAVAKQIREELKEKIKNEPRKPILTVIMVDSEKSGPSQIYVRNKIKAAEEVGIDVSVINIPKTVKEDDLIKFIGAYNERLYLTDGLIVQLPLPDHIDEHKVLNSISPRLDVDGFHAQNAGLTLAGKDCMKPCTAYGIMRLLEAYNIDVTGKKVKIINRSMIVGKPLASLMLNKNATVTVLHSKSLNIKKECRSADIIVTGVGTPNFIKEDYIKKGA
;
A
#
# COMPACT_ATOMS: atom_id res chain seq x y z
N MET A 1 7.11 25.39 -10.56
CA MET A 1 7.07 24.12 -9.79
C MET A 1 5.67 23.95 -9.28
N ILE A 2 5.05 22.80 -9.51
CA ILE A 2 3.72 22.45 -9.02
C ILE A 2 3.90 21.45 -7.88
N LEU A 3 3.27 21.70 -6.74
CA LEU A 3 3.21 20.75 -5.62
C LEU A 3 2.03 19.80 -5.85
N LEU A 4 2.29 18.49 -5.86
CA LEU A 4 1.25 17.48 -5.89
C LEU A 4 0.75 17.24 -4.47
N ASP A 5 -0.41 17.83 -4.12
CA ASP A 5 -0.99 17.74 -2.79
C ASP A 5 -1.79 16.44 -2.62
N GLY A 6 -1.13 15.44 -2.02
CA GLY A 6 -1.76 14.15 -1.72
C GLY A 6 -2.89 14.25 -0.70
N SER A 7 -2.86 15.24 0.20
CA SER A 7 -3.92 15.44 1.20
C SER A 7 -5.22 15.91 0.55
N ALA A 8 -5.12 16.81 -0.43
CA ALA A 8 -6.25 17.29 -1.20
C ALA A 8 -6.89 16.16 -2.01
N VAL A 9 -6.07 15.34 -2.70
CA VAL A 9 -6.54 14.17 -3.46
C VAL A 9 -7.18 13.13 -2.53
N ALA A 10 -6.57 12.85 -1.39
CA ALA A 10 -7.13 11.91 -0.41
C ALA A 10 -8.48 12.41 0.15
N LYS A 11 -8.64 13.72 0.38
CA LYS A 11 -9.90 14.30 0.82
C LYS A 11 -11.00 14.10 -0.25
N GLN A 12 -10.70 14.41 -1.50
CA GLN A 12 -11.64 14.21 -2.60
C GLN A 12 -12.08 12.75 -2.70
N ILE A 13 -11.13 11.80 -2.65
CA ILE A 13 -11.44 10.35 -2.70
C ILE A 13 -12.35 9.95 -1.54
N ARG A 14 -12.13 10.48 -0.33
CA ARG A 14 -13.00 10.17 0.81
C ARG A 14 -14.41 10.73 0.64
N GLU A 15 -14.56 11.92 0.09
CA GLU A 15 -15.88 12.50 -0.22
C GLU A 15 -16.64 11.63 -1.25
N GLU A 16 -15.96 11.20 -2.32
CA GLU A 16 -16.54 10.29 -3.32
C GLU A 16 -16.93 8.93 -2.71
N LEU A 17 -16.10 8.36 -1.85
CA LEU A 17 -16.38 7.09 -1.16
C LEU A 17 -17.55 7.21 -0.19
N LYS A 18 -17.62 8.31 0.55
CA LYS A 18 -18.71 8.58 1.47
C LYS A 18 -20.08 8.57 0.77
N GLU A 19 -20.18 9.20 -0.40
CA GLU A 19 -21.41 9.19 -1.17
C GLU A 19 -21.74 7.80 -1.75
N LYS A 20 -20.73 7.01 -2.14
CA LYS A 20 -20.93 5.62 -2.58
C LYS A 20 -21.45 4.76 -1.43
N ILE A 21 -20.78 4.79 -0.28
CA ILE A 21 -21.11 3.94 0.87
C ILE A 21 -22.50 4.28 1.43
N LYS A 22 -22.92 5.52 1.37
CA LYS A 22 -24.24 5.96 1.82
C LYS A 22 -25.40 5.26 1.09
N ASN A 23 -25.15 4.80 -0.14
CA ASN A 23 -26.12 4.09 -0.97
C ASN A 23 -26.02 2.57 -0.86
N GLU A 24 -25.08 2.05 -0.08
CA GLU A 24 -24.95 0.61 0.14
C GLU A 24 -26.02 0.10 1.12
N PRO A 25 -26.53 -1.13 0.94
CA PRO A 25 -27.59 -1.69 1.79
C PRO A 25 -27.14 -1.92 3.24
N ARG A 26 -25.84 -2.01 3.49
CA ARG A 26 -25.23 -2.03 4.82
C ARG A 26 -23.87 -1.35 4.78
N LYS A 27 -23.40 -0.92 5.94
CA LYS A 27 -22.03 -0.42 6.08
C LYS A 27 -21.01 -1.53 5.84
N PRO A 28 -19.95 -1.26 5.06
CA PRO A 28 -18.83 -2.19 4.98
C PRO A 28 -18.12 -2.32 6.33
N ILE A 29 -17.53 -3.48 6.60
CA ILE A 29 -16.79 -3.77 7.84
C ILE A 29 -15.33 -4.02 7.49
N LEU A 30 -14.43 -3.25 8.13
CA LEU A 30 -12.99 -3.44 8.05
C LEU A 30 -12.47 -4.02 9.38
N THR A 31 -11.84 -5.17 9.32
CA THR A 31 -11.15 -5.73 10.48
C THR A 31 -9.65 -5.48 10.40
N VAL A 32 -9.09 -4.93 11.48
CA VAL A 32 -7.65 -4.67 11.61
C VAL A 32 -7.10 -5.54 12.75
N ILE A 33 -6.26 -6.49 12.42
CA ILE A 33 -5.54 -7.33 13.40
C ILE A 33 -4.21 -6.67 13.69
N MET A 34 -3.98 -6.38 14.96
CA MET A 34 -2.72 -5.85 15.48
C MET A 34 -2.08 -6.89 16.40
N VAL A 35 -0.87 -7.30 16.08
CA VAL A 35 -0.06 -8.10 17.00
C VAL A 35 0.88 -7.15 17.73
N ASP A 36 0.84 -7.14 19.07
CA ASP A 36 1.71 -6.30 19.86
C ASP A 36 3.18 -6.60 19.53
N SER A 37 3.97 -5.57 19.32
CA SER A 37 5.41 -5.71 19.11
C SER A 37 6.14 -4.49 19.69
N GLU A 38 7.40 -4.64 20.00
CA GLU A 38 8.25 -3.52 20.45
C GLU A 38 8.44 -2.47 19.35
N LYS A 39 8.15 -2.84 18.10
CA LYS A 39 8.21 -1.99 16.92
C LYS A 39 6.88 -1.25 16.65
N SER A 40 5.86 -1.41 17.49
CA SER A 40 4.47 -0.95 17.21
C SER A 40 4.22 0.56 17.36
N GLY A 41 5.15 1.34 17.94
CA GLY A 41 4.93 2.77 18.21
C GLY A 41 4.45 3.56 16.96
N PRO A 42 5.18 3.56 15.83
CA PRO A 42 4.73 4.22 14.62
C PRO A 42 3.45 3.59 14.01
N SER A 43 3.28 2.27 14.15
CA SER A 43 2.13 1.54 13.59
C SER A 43 0.81 1.96 14.23
N GLN A 44 0.80 2.30 15.52
CA GLN A 44 -0.39 2.79 16.22
C GLN A 44 -0.93 4.09 15.62
N ILE A 45 -0.04 4.99 15.18
CA ILE A 45 -0.44 6.24 14.51
C ILE A 45 -1.09 5.93 13.16
N TYR A 46 -0.51 5.01 12.39
CA TYR A 46 -1.07 4.59 11.10
C TYR A 46 -2.45 3.94 11.27
N VAL A 47 -2.60 3.04 12.23
CA VAL A 47 -3.90 2.39 12.51
C VAL A 47 -4.93 3.41 12.95
N ARG A 48 -4.59 4.35 13.83
CA ARG A 48 -5.49 5.44 14.24
C ARG A 48 -5.94 6.27 13.04
N ASN A 49 -5.05 6.60 12.13
CA ASN A 49 -5.39 7.35 10.91
C ASN A 49 -6.26 6.53 9.96
N LYS A 50 -6.01 5.22 9.82
CA LYS A 50 -6.85 4.30 9.04
C LYS A 50 -8.27 4.25 9.62
N ILE A 51 -8.40 4.08 10.93
CA ILE A 51 -9.70 4.05 11.63
C ILE A 51 -10.46 5.35 11.37
N LYS A 52 -9.82 6.49 11.65
CA LYS A 52 -10.44 7.80 11.45
C LYS A 52 -10.92 8.00 10.00
N ALA A 53 -10.09 7.63 9.02
CA ALA A 53 -10.45 7.76 7.62
C ALA A 53 -11.59 6.81 7.21
N ALA A 54 -11.62 5.60 7.75
CA ALA A 54 -12.67 4.63 7.50
C ALA A 54 -14.02 5.08 8.09
N GLU A 55 -14.02 5.52 9.34
CA GLU A 55 -15.21 6.06 10.02
C GLU A 55 -15.76 7.30 9.31
N GLU A 56 -14.87 8.21 8.84
CA GLU A 56 -15.24 9.40 8.09
C GLU A 56 -16.07 9.09 6.83
N VAL A 57 -15.76 7.97 6.17
CA VAL A 57 -16.46 7.54 4.95
C VAL A 57 -17.63 6.58 5.20
N GLY A 58 -17.85 6.16 6.45
CA GLY A 58 -18.97 5.30 6.81
C GLY A 58 -18.65 3.81 6.84
N ILE A 59 -17.37 3.43 6.94
CA ILE A 59 -16.92 2.05 7.14
C ILE A 59 -16.84 1.79 8.65
N ASP A 60 -17.45 0.69 9.11
CA ASP A 60 -17.31 0.23 10.49
C ASP A 60 -15.97 -0.49 10.66
N VAL A 61 -15.21 -0.14 11.71
CA VAL A 61 -13.87 -0.69 11.94
C VAL A 61 -13.86 -1.52 13.22
N SER A 62 -13.40 -2.76 13.10
CA SER A 62 -13.11 -3.64 14.24
C SER A 62 -11.61 -3.79 14.40
N VAL A 63 -11.06 -3.41 15.56
CA VAL A 63 -9.64 -3.56 15.87
C VAL A 63 -9.47 -4.70 16.87
N ILE A 64 -8.62 -5.66 16.52
CA ILE A 64 -8.33 -6.83 17.35
C ILE A 64 -6.86 -6.79 17.74
N ASN A 65 -6.62 -6.64 19.03
CA ASN A 65 -5.28 -6.68 19.57
C ASN A 65 -4.94 -8.11 20.01
N ILE A 66 -3.84 -8.63 19.50
CA ILE A 66 -3.33 -9.98 19.80
C ILE A 66 -1.99 -9.83 20.52
N PRO A 67 -1.76 -10.56 21.64
CA PRO A 67 -0.52 -10.49 22.38
C PRO A 67 0.69 -10.87 21.53
N LYS A 68 1.84 -10.24 21.78
CA LYS A 68 3.11 -10.54 21.09
C LYS A 68 3.59 -11.99 21.24
N THR A 69 3.04 -12.72 22.20
CA THR A 69 3.37 -14.13 22.48
C THR A 69 2.59 -15.11 21.60
N VAL A 70 1.68 -14.64 20.73
CA VAL A 70 0.90 -15.50 19.83
C VAL A 70 1.83 -16.32 18.95
N LYS A 71 1.54 -17.59 18.78
CA LYS A 71 2.25 -18.47 17.84
C LYS A 71 1.75 -18.21 16.41
N GLU A 72 2.63 -18.36 15.43
CA GLU A 72 2.33 -18.19 14.00
C GLU A 72 1.11 -19.02 13.59
N ASP A 73 1.07 -20.30 13.94
CA ASP A 73 -0.04 -21.20 13.59
C ASP A 73 -1.37 -20.77 14.20
N ASP A 74 -1.35 -20.24 15.43
CA ASP A 74 -2.57 -19.79 16.09
C ASP A 74 -3.10 -18.49 15.46
N LEU A 75 -2.20 -17.58 15.04
CA LEU A 75 -2.57 -16.39 14.29
C LEU A 75 -3.16 -16.76 12.93
N ILE A 76 -2.55 -17.71 12.20
CA ILE A 76 -3.07 -18.19 10.91
C ILE A 76 -4.44 -18.85 11.07
N LYS A 77 -4.67 -19.68 12.09
CA LYS A 77 -5.98 -20.27 12.40
C LYS A 77 -7.03 -19.19 12.70
N PHE A 78 -6.62 -18.16 13.46
CA PHE A 78 -7.50 -17.04 13.77
C PHE A 78 -7.93 -16.28 12.50
N ILE A 79 -7.00 -16.01 11.59
CA ILE A 79 -7.29 -15.42 10.27
C ILE A 79 -8.21 -16.32 9.45
N GLY A 80 -8.00 -17.63 9.48
CA GLY A 80 -8.81 -18.63 8.81
C GLY A 80 -10.30 -18.54 9.15
N ALA A 81 -10.62 -18.23 10.41
CA ALA A 81 -12.01 -18.06 10.84
C ALA A 81 -12.71 -16.87 10.13
N TYR A 82 -11.98 -15.83 9.74
CA TYR A 82 -12.52 -14.73 8.93
C TYR A 82 -12.68 -15.11 7.46
N ASN A 83 -11.76 -15.91 6.92
CA ASN A 83 -11.85 -16.40 5.55
C ASN A 83 -13.13 -17.23 5.30
N GLU A 84 -13.55 -18.00 6.31
CA GLU A 84 -14.73 -18.87 6.25
C GLU A 84 -16.04 -18.11 6.50
N ARG A 85 -15.97 -17.00 7.25
CA ARG A 85 -17.14 -16.25 7.73
C ARG A 85 -17.19 -14.86 7.12
N LEU A 86 -17.42 -14.80 5.82
CA LEU A 86 -17.43 -13.55 5.05
C LEU A 86 -18.45 -12.49 5.54
N TYR A 87 -19.40 -12.87 6.40
CA TYR A 87 -20.31 -11.89 7.01
C TYR A 87 -19.70 -11.12 8.18
N LEU A 88 -18.52 -11.53 8.68
CA LEU A 88 -17.84 -10.86 9.79
C LEU A 88 -17.03 -9.63 9.33
N THR A 89 -16.57 -9.62 8.08
CA THR A 89 -15.76 -8.53 7.53
C THR A 89 -15.79 -8.51 6.02
N ASP A 90 -15.70 -7.32 5.44
CA ASP A 90 -15.55 -7.11 3.99
C ASP A 90 -14.08 -6.91 3.61
N GLY A 91 -13.24 -6.55 4.58
CA GLY A 91 -11.81 -6.39 4.39
C GLY A 91 -11.02 -6.72 5.66
N LEU A 92 -9.86 -7.33 5.49
CA LEU A 92 -8.99 -7.73 6.58
C LEU A 92 -7.58 -7.15 6.38
N ILE A 93 -7.06 -6.54 7.44
CA ILE A 93 -5.70 -6.04 7.51
C ILE A 93 -4.99 -6.74 8.67
N VAL A 94 -3.81 -7.28 8.41
CA VAL A 94 -2.85 -7.62 9.47
C VAL A 94 -1.78 -6.54 9.47
N GLN A 95 -1.78 -5.71 10.52
CA GLN A 95 -0.90 -4.55 10.58
C GLN A 95 0.56 -4.96 10.76
N LEU A 96 1.40 -4.53 9.84
CA LEU A 96 2.85 -4.73 9.91
C LEU A 96 3.54 -3.61 10.71
N PRO A 97 4.75 -3.88 11.29
CA PRO A 97 5.45 -5.17 11.27
C PRO A 97 4.92 -6.17 12.29
N LEU A 98 5.14 -7.45 12.04
CA LEU A 98 4.89 -8.53 13.00
C LEU A 98 6.12 -8.78 13.89
N PRO A 99 5.96 -9.47 15.05
CA PRO A 99 7.08 -9.96 15.85
C PRO A 99 8.02 -10.87 15.03
N ASP A 100 9.33 -10.83 15.35
CA ASP A 100 10.38 -11.52 14.56
C ASP A 100 10.23 -13.07 14.49
N HIS A 101 9.45 -13.67 15.39
CA HIS A 101 9.18 -15.11 15.39
C HIS A 101 8.02 -15.53 14.47
N ILE A 102 7.37 -14.57 13.81
CA ILE A 102 6.25 -14.80 12.89
C ILE A 102 6.70 -14.45 11.48
N ASP A 103 6.51 -15.36 10.54
CA ASP A 103 6.76 -15.12 9.12
C ASP A 103 5.63 -14.26 8.52
N GLU A 104 5.91 -12.97 8.30
CA GLU A 104 4.97 -12.03 7.70
C GLU A 104 4.39 -12.55 6.38
N HIS A 105 5.21 -13.23 5.58
CA HIS A 105 4.80 -13.72 4.27
C HIS A 105 3.75 -14.83 4.38
N LYS A 106 3.94 -15.77 5.32
CA LYS A 106 2.95 -16.83 5.59
C LYS A 106 1.64 -16.25 6.10
N VAL A 107 1.73 -15.32 7.05
CA VAL A 107 0.53 -14.68 7.63
C VAL A 107 -0.24 -13.90 6.57
N LEU A 108 0.41 -13.06 5.77
CA LEU A 108 -0.25 -12.28 4.72
C LEU A 108 -0.88 -13.19 3.64
N ASN A 109 -0.25 -14.33 3.31
CA ASN A 109 -0.81 -15.29 2.36
C ASN A 109 -1.88 -16.21 2.98
N SER A 110 -2.09 -16.18 4.28
CA SER A 110 -3.22 -16.87 4.91
C SER A 110 -4.53 -16.09 4.86
N ILE A 111 -4.48 -14.79 4.57
CA ILE A 111 -5.67 -13.96 4.32
C ILE A 111 -6.27 -14.37 2.97
N SER A 112 -7.59 -14.54 2.89
CA SER A 112 -8.25 -14.74 1.61
C SER A 112 -7.94 -13.57 0.65
N PRO A 113 -7.54 -13.80 -0.62
CA PRO A 113 -7.27 -12.71 -1.57
C PRO A 113 -8.43 -11.71 -1.73
N ARG A 114 -9.66 -12.14 -1.46
CA ARG A 114 -10.86 -11.29 -1.49
C ARG A 114 -10.96 -10.34 -0.31
N LEU A 115 -10.40 -10.73 0.85
CA LEU A 115 -10.37 -9.93 2.07
C LEU A 115 -9.09 -9.10 2.21
N ASP A 116 -8.04 -9.40 1.43
CA ASP A 116 -6.74 -8.74 1.47
C ASP A 116 -6.83 -7.33 0.87
N VAL A 117 -7.35 -6.38 1.64
CA VAL A 117 -7.52 -5.00 1.19
C VAL A 117 -6.21 -4.19 1.12
N ASP A 118 -5.14 -4.68 1.72
CA ASP A 118 -3.79 -4.12 1.56
C ASP A 118 -3.09 -4.61 0.26
N GLY A 119 -3.62 -5.65 -0.40
CA GLY A 119 -3.11 -6.17 -1.67
C GLY A 119 -1.76 -6.89 -1.57
N PHE A 120 -1.45 -7.48 -0.42
CA PHE A 120 -0.15 -8.12 -0.16
C PHE A 120 -0.14 -9.62 -0.42
N HIS A 121 -1.29 -10.25 -0.56
CA HIS A 121 -1.39 -11.66 -0.91
C HIS A 121 -0.73 -11.94 -2.27
N ALA A 122 -0.01 -13.06 -2.40
CA ALA A 122 0.74 -13.40 -3.61
C ALA A 122 -0.15 -13.43 -4.87
N GLN A 123 -1.41 -13.86 -4.75
CA GLN A 123 -2.37 -13.84 -5.85
C GLN A 123 -2.66 -12.40 -6.30
N ASN A 124 -2.93 -11.45 -5.37
CA ASN A 124 -3.18 -10.06 -5.70
C ASN A 124 -1.93 -9.39 -6.30
N ALA A 125 -0.73 -9.74 -5.79
CA ALA A 125 0.52 -9.29 -6.39
C ALA A 125 0.71 -9.81 -7.83
N GLY A 126 0.40 -11.07 -8.09
CA GLY A 126 0.42 -11.66 -9.43
C GLY A 126 -0.58 -11.01 -10.39
N LEU A 127 -1.81 -10.77 -9.92
CA LEU A 127 -2.85 -10.08 -10.70
C LEU A 127 -2.46 -8.62 -10.99
N THR A 128 -1.86 -7.92 -10.02
CA THR A 128 -1.31 -6.57 -10.20
C THR A 128 -0.26 -6.55 -11.30
N LEU A 129 0.68 -7.51 -11.28
CA LEU A 129 1.71 -7.65 -12.31
C LEU A 129 1.09 -7.93 -13.69
N ALA A 130 0.08 -8.78 -13.75
CA ALA A 130 -0.64 -9.13 -14.98
C ALA A 130 -1.59 -8.02 -15.49
N GLY A 131 -1.71 -6.90 -14.80
CA GLY A 131 -2.64 -5.81 -15.17
C GLY A 131 -4.11 -6.18 -15.02
N LYS A 132 -4.43 -7.17 -14.17
CA LYS A 132 -5.81 -7.61 -13.93
C LYS A 132 -6.41 -6.85 -12.75
N ASP A 133 -7.75 -6.89 -12.66
CA ASP A 133 -8.45 -6.28 -11.54
C ASP A 133 -8.26 -7.10 -10.26
N CYS A 134 -7.85 -6.43 -9.20
CA CYS A 134 -7.57 -7.00 -7.87
C CYS A 134 -7.38 -5.89 -6.84
N MET A 135 -7.30 -6.25 -5.56
CA MET A 135 -6.79 -5.35 -4.54
C MET A 135 -5.31 -5.04 -4.80
N LYS A 136 -4.96 -3.76 -4.74
CA LYS A 136 -3.61 -3.26 -5.04
C LYS A 136 -2.97 -2.67 -3.80
N PRO A 137 -1.65 -2.84 -3.61
CA PRO A 137 -0.96 -2.22 -2.47
C PRO A 137 -1.22 -0.73 -2.38
N CYS A 138 -1.79 -0.31 -1.24
CA CYS A 138 -2.37 1.03 -1.05
C CYS A 138 -1.40 2.17 -1.37
N THR A 139 -0.14 2.08 -0.93
CA THR A 139 0.87 3.12 -1.20
C THR A 139 1.18 3.22 -2.69
N ALA A 140 1.39 2.10 -3.37
CA ALA A 140 1.67 2.08 -4.80
C ALA A 140 0.47 2.59 -5.60
N TYR A 141 -0.73 2.16 -5.24
CA TYR A 141 -1.96 2.62 -5.90
C TYR A 141 -2.24 4.11 -5.62
N GLY A 142 -1.97 4.58 -4.40
CA GLY A 142 -2.10 6.00 -4.04
C GLY A 142 -1.19 6.91 -4.87
N ILE A 143 0.04 6.47 -5.19
CA ILE A 143 0.94 7.20 -6.10
C ILE A 143 0.32 7.29 -7.50
N MET A 144 -0.27 6.19 -8.03
CA MET A 144 -0.95 6.22 -9.32
C MET A 144 -2.13 7.19 -9.31
N ARG A 145 -2.96 7.16 -8.26
CA ARG A 145 -4.09 8.07 -8.09
C ARG A 145 -3.66 9.53 -8.01
N LEU A 146 -2.52 9.81 -7.34
CA LEU A 146 -1.96 11.16 -7.28
C LEU A 146 -1.56 11.66 -8.67
N LEU A 147 -0.86 10.84 -9.46
CA LEU A 147 -0.47 11.19 -10.83
C LEU A 147 -1.68 11.42 -11.74
N GLU A 148 -2.70 10.55 -11.63
CA GLU A 148 -3.97 10.67 -12.37
C GLU A 148 -4.70 11.98 -12.03
N ALA A 149 -4.79 12.34 -10.73
CA ALA A 149 -5.47 13.56 -10.27
C ALA A 149 -4.82 14.84 -10.82
N TYR A 150 -3.52 14.81 -11.08
CA TYR A 150 -2.79 15.93 -11.67
C TYR A 150 -2.57 15.79 -13.19
N ASN A 151 -3.25 14.85 -13.86
CA ASN A 151 -3.15 14.60 -15.30
C ASN A 151 -1.70 14.34 -15.76
N ILE A 152 -0.90 13.67 -14.93
CA ILE A 152 0.47 13.29 -15.28
C ILE A 152 0.43 11.94 -15.98
N ASP A 153 0.54 11.97 -17.32
CA ASP A 153 0.65 10.76 -18.13
C ASP A 153 2.05 10.16 -18.02
N VAL A 154 2.10 8.87 -17.68
CA VAL A 154 3.34 8.11 -17.54
C VAL A 154 3.73 7.33 -18.81
N THR A 155 2.89 7.35 -19.84
CA THR A 155 3.12 6.63 -21.10
C THR A 155 4.43 7.08 -21.74
N GLY A 156 5.32 6.12 -22.01
CA GLY A 156 6.64 6.35 -22.59
C GLY A 156 7.64 7.05 -21.68
N LYS A 157 7.25 7.45 -20.45
CA LYS A 157 8.14 8.15 -19.49
C LYS A 157 9.13 7.19 -18.87
N LYS A 158 10.34 7.69 -18.63
CA LYS A 158 11.39 6.99 -17.86
C LYS A 158 11.15 7.20 -16.37
N VAL A 159 10.63 6.17 -15.70
CA VAL A 159 10.34 6.19 -14.27
C VAL A 159 11.43 5.45 -13.50
N LYS A 160 12.02 6.11 -12.52
CA LYS A 160 12.99 5.51 -11.59
C LYS A 160 12.35 5.36 -10.21
N ILE A 161 12.29 4.13 -9.73
CA ILE A 161 11.71 3.80 -8.42
C ILE A 161 12.84 3.36 -7.50
N ILE A 162 13.15 4.18 -6.48
CA ILE A 162 14.22 3.89 -5.51
C ILE A 162 13.58 3.22 -4.30
N ASN A 163 13.13 2.01 -4.49
CA ASN A 163 12.56 1.10 -3.51
C ASN A 163 12.29 -0.24 -4.19
N ARG A 164 12.52 -1.37 -3.50
CA ARG A 164 12.20 -2.73 -4.02
C ARG A 164 11.37 -3.57 -3.05
N SER A 165 10.70 -2.92 -2.10
CA SER A 165 9.84 -3.63 -1.16
C SER A 165 8.62 -4.25 -1.85
N MET A 166 8.06 -5.28 -1.23
CA MET A 166 6.82 -5.91 -1.69
C MET A 166 5.60 -5.00 -1.52
N ILE A 167 5.68 -4.04 -0.60
CA ILE A 167 4.57 -3.15 -0.27
C ILE A 167 4.54 -1.85 -1.09
N VAL A 168 5.65 -1.44 -1.70
CA VAL A 168 5.75 -0.18 -2.47
C VAL A 168 6.42 -0.38 -3.82
N GLY A 169 7.74 -0.69 -3.83
CA GLY A 169 8.56 -0.59 -5.05
C GLY A 169 8.14 -1.57 -6.14
N LYS A 170 8.00 -2.85 -5.81
CA LYS A 170 7.62 -3.88 -6.79
C LYS A 170 6.20 -3.67 -7.34
N PRO A 171 5.16 -3.46 -6.51
CA PRO A 171 3.83 -3.22 -7.04
C PRO A 171 3.75 -1.91 -7.84
N LEU A 172 4.42 -0.85 -7.42
CA LEU A 172 4.45 0.39 -8.19
C LEU A 172 5.10 0.19 -9.57
N ALA A 173 6.20 -0.57 -9.63
CA ALA A 173 6.84 -0.90 -10.90
C ALA A 173 5.88 -1.62 -11.85
N SER A 174 5.11 -2.57 -11.34
CA SER A 174 4.08 -3.29 -12.11
C SER A 174 2.97 -2.33 -12.60
N LEU A 175 2.46 -1.48 -11.71
CA LEU A 175 1.40 -0.52 -12.07
C LEU A 175 1.86 0.49 -13.12
N MET A 176 3.08 1.02 -13.01
CA MET A 176 3.67 1.93 -13.99
C MET A 176 3.91 1.25 -15.34
N LEU A 177 4.42 0.01 -15.32
CA LEU A 177 4.62 -0.78 -16.54
C LEU A 177 3.30 -1.04 -17.26
N ASN A 178 2.24 -1.38 -16.54
CA ASN A 178 0.90 -1.61 -17.09
C ASN A 178 0.28 -0.31 -17.68
N LYS A 179 0.81 0.85 -17.34
CA LYS A 179 0.48 2.16 -17.92
C LYS A 179 1.51 2.61 -18.98
N ASN A 180 2.26 1.67 -19.57
CA ASN A 180 3.24 1.89 -20.63
C ASN A 180 4.43 2.79 -20.27
N ALA A 181 4.80 2.88 -19.00
CA ALA A 181 6.04 3.55 -18.58
C ALA A 181 7.27 2.65 -18.81
N THR A 182 8.43 3.26 -19.03
CA THR A 182 9.73 2.57 -18.98
C THR A 182 10.26 2.62 -17.56
N VAL A 183 10.24 1.51 -16.85
CA VAL A 183 10.51 1.47 -15.41
C VAL A 183 11.90 0.91 -15.11
N THR A 184 12.60 1.55 -14.21
CA THR A 184 13.84 1.03 -13.59
C THR A 184 13.69 1.04 -12.07
N VAL A 185 13.89 -0.11 -11.44
CA VAL A 185 13.89 -0.25 -9.99
C VAL A 185 15.32 -0.14 -9.48
N LEU A 186 15.55 0.80 -8.58
CA LEU A 186 16.85 1.06 -7.95
C LEU A 186 16.79 0.70 -6.45
N HIS A 187 17.89 0.23 -5.92
CA HIS A 187 17.98 -0.24 -4.53
C HIS A 187 19.42 -0.12 -3.98
N SER A 188 19.65 -0.47 -2.73
CA SER A 188 20.94 -0.34 -2.03
C SER A 188 22.12 -1.07 -2.70
N LYS A 189 21.87 -1.97 -3.63
CA LYS A 189 22.90 -2.67 -4.41
C LYS A 189 23.02 -2.14 -5.85
N SER A 190 22.22 -1.12 -6.22
CA SER A 190 22.31 -0.50 -7.55
C SER A 190 23.55 0.40 -7.63
N LEU A 191 24.23 0.32 -8.76
CA LEU A 191 25.38 1.17 -9.03
C LEU A 191 24.90 2.52 -9.59
N ASN A 192 25.62 3.59 -9.23
CA ASN A 192 25.43 4.93 -9.82
C ASN A 192 23.98 5.46 -9.81
N ILE A 193 23.24 5.27 -8.68
CA ILE A 193 21.83 5.70 -8.54
C ILE A 193 21.64 7.15 -9.02
N LYS A 194 22.58 8.05 -8.70
CA LYS A 194 22.55 9.45 -9.15
C LYS A 194 22.51 9.58 -10.67
N LYS A 195 23.37 8.84 -11.39
CA LYS A 195 23.42 8.86 -12.86
C LYS A 195 22.09 8.32 -13.45
N GLU A 196 21.55 7.27 -12.86
CA GLU A 196 20.27 6.70 -13.25
C GLU A 196 19.13 7.72 -13.08
N CYS A 197 19.07 8.41 -11.94
CA CYS A 197 18.04 9.41 -11.67
C CYS A 197 18.08 10.59 -12.65
N ARG A 198 19.27 11.02 -13.10
CA ARG A 198 19.42 12.12 -14.07
C ARG A 198 18.77 11.86 -15.43
N SER A 199 18.47 10.62 -15.76
CA SER A 199 17.79 10.26 -17.00
C SER A 199 16.26 10.15 -16.84
N ALA A 200 15.76 10.30 -15.61
CA ALA A 200 14.36 10.07 -15.28
C ALA A 200 13.45 11.23 -15.67
N ASP A 201 12.26 10.94 -16.11
CA ASP A 201 11.15 11.89 -16.22
C ASP A 201 10.36 11.97 -14.91
N ILE A 202 10.32 10.84 -14.18
CA ILE A 202 9.68 10.72 -12.88
C ILE A 202 10.61 9.94 -11.94
N ILE A 203 10.78 10.46 -10.73
CA ILE A 203 11.52 9.76 -9.66
C ILE A 203 10.57 9.52 -8.50
N VAL A 204 10.46 8.26 -8.08
CA VAL A 204 9.75 7.88 -6.85
C VAL A 204 10.75 7.29 -5.86
N THR A 205 10.79 7.85 -4.66
CA THR A 205 11.72 7.41 -3.61
C THR A 205 10.98 7.00 -2.34
N GLY A 206 11.36 5.87 -1.77
CA GLY A 206 10.86 5.34 -0.51
C GLY A 206 11.99 4.72 0.31
N VAL A 207 13.05 5.49 0.57
CA VAL A 207 14.30 4.98 1.20
C VAL A 207 14.41 5.24 2.69
N GLY A 208 13.44 5.92 3.31
CA GLY A 208 13.45 6.20 4.75
C GLY A 208 14.59 7.12 5.22
N THR A 209 15.36 7.71 4.29
CA THR A 209 16.46 8.63 4.59
C THR A 209 16.08 10.02 4.10
N PRO A 210 15.89 10.99 4.97
CA PRO A 210 15.60 12.38 4.60
C PRO A 210 16.68 12.93 3.66
N ASN A 211 16.27 13.74 2.68
CA ASN A 211 17.18 14.42 1.74
C ASN A 211 18.09 13.48 0.93
N PHE A 212 17.67 12.22 0.72
CA PHE A 212 18.42 11.28 -0.11
C PHE A 212 18.52 11.76 -1.57
N ILE A 213 17.42 12.27 -2.14
CA ILE A 213 17.41 12.90 -3.46
C ILE A 213 17.77 14.36 -3.30
N LYS A 214 18.80 14.78 -4.02
CA LYS A 214 19.30 16.17 -4.08
C LYS A 214 19.08 16.74 -5.47
N GLU A 215 19.24 18.05 -5.62
CA GLU A 215 19.09 18.75 -6.91
C GLU A 215 19.89 18.10 -8.04
N ASP A 216 21.11 17.66 -7.75
CA ASP A 216 22.00 17.04 -8.71
C ASP A 216 21.64 15.60 -9.12
N TYR A 217 20.54 15.03 -8.58
CA TYR A 217 19.88 13.79 -9.02
C TYR A 217 18.81 14.04 -10.08
N ILE A 218 18.31 15.25 -10.19
CA ILE A 218 17.10 15.58 -10.94
C ILE A 218 17.49 16.33 -12.21
N LYS A 219 17.00 15.88 -13.37
CA LYS A 219 17.14 16.67 -14.60
C LYS A 219 16.14 17.82 -14.63
N LYS A 220 16.40 18.84 -15.44
CA LYS A 220 15.41 19.90 -15.69
C LYS A 220 14.15 19.33 -16.30
N GLY A 221 12.99 19.60 -15.71
CA GLY A 221 11.69 19.17 -16.18
C GLY A 221 11.23 17.78 -15.70
N ALA A 222 11.99 17.15 -14.77
CA ALA A 222 11.51 15.93 -14.08
C ALA A 222 10.60 16.26 -12.91
#